data_05c1e13cb38256f915f1781df08e2e50
#
_entry.id   05c1e13cb38256f915f1781df08e2e50
#
_cell.length_a   1.000
_cell.length_b   1.000
_cell.length_c   1.000
_cell.angle_alpha   90.00
_cell.angle_beta   90.00
_cell.angle_gamma   90.00
#
_symmetry.space_group_name_H-M   'P 1'
#
loop_
_entity.id
_entity.type
_entity.pdbx_description
1 polymer ?
#
loop_
_entity_poly.entity_id
_entity_poly.type
_entity_poly.pdbx_seq_one_letter_code
_entity_poly.pdbx_strand_id
1 'polypeptide(L)'
;MSENNSFLVFSGTSTRYLAEKICASLNCPLGNLVVTRFSDGEFAVSYEESIRGRDVFLVQSTFPNSDNLMELLLMIDAAKRASARNIIAVVPYFGWARQDRKDKPRVSIGAKLVADLLSVAGIDRLITMDLHADQIQGFFDVPVDHLYASGVILPYLQGLHLKDMVIASPDVGGSKRANTYAKYLGCPLVLCNKTRARANVVS
;
A
#
# COMPACT_ATOMS: atom_id res chain seq x y z
N MET A 1 13.53 29.89 -12.20
CA MET A 1 14.17 28.62 -12.57
C MET A 1 13.54 27.59 -11.64
N SER A 2 12.65 26.74 -12.16
CA SER A 2 12.05 25.66 -11.35
C SER A 2 13.18 24.73 -10.90
N GLU A 3 13.34 24.55 -9.61
CA GLU A 3 14.18 23.49 -9.06
C GLU A 3 13.80 22.20 -9.77
N ASN A 4 14.77 21.63 -10.46
CA ASN A 4 14.58 20.40 -11.23
C ASN A 4 14.40 19.26 -10.21
N ASN A 5 13.16 19.07 -9.70
CA ASN A 5 12.84 18.01 -8.77
C ASN A 5 13.42 16.71 -9.32
N SER A 6 14.31 16.06 -8.58
CA SER A 6 14.97 14.83 -9.03
C SER A 6 14.01 13.65 -9.13
N PHE A 7 12.77 13.80 -8.64
CA PHE A 7 11.72 12.78 -8.62
C PHE A 7 10.41 13.28 -9.23
N LEU A 8 9.57 12.34 -9.65
CA LEU A 8 8.21 12.55 -10.14
C LEU A 8 7.25 11.60 -9.41
N VAL A 9 6.03 12.06 -9.18
CA VAL A 9 4.98 11.27 -8.52
C VAL A 9 3.84 11.08 -9.53
N PHE A 10 3.44 9.84 -9.76
CA PHE A 10 2.29 9.47 -10.57
C PHE A 10 1.30 8.65 -9.78
N SER A 11 0.06 8.66 -10.20
CA SER A 11 -1.00 7.88 -9.57
C SER A 11 -1.71 7.00 -10.57
N GLY A 12 -1.97 5.79 -10.16
CA GLY A 12 -3.01 4.99 -10.77
C GLY A 12 -4.40 5.43 -10.33
N THR A 13 -5.42 4.75 -10.86
CA THR A 13 -6.83 5.16 -10.69
C THR A 13 -7.35 4.93 -9.27
N SER A 14 -6.83 3.93 -8.54
CA SER A 14 -7.39 3.52 -7.24
C SER A 14 -7.10 4.48 -6.08
N THR A 15 -6.03 5.28 -6.16
CA THR A 15 -5.53 6.10 -5.05
C THR A 15 -5.18 7.54 -5.43
N ARG A 16 -5.73 8.04 -6.52
CA ARG A 16 -5.43 9.39 -7.03
C ARG A 16 -5.60 10.48 -5.98
N TYR A 17 -6.69 10.44 -5.21
CA TYR A 17 -6.94 11.39 -4.11
C TYR A 17 -5.81 11.45 -3.07
N LEU A 18 -5.16 10.30 -2.79
CA LEU A 18 -4.04 10.24 -1.85
C LEU A 18 -2.77 10.79 -2.49
N ALA A 19 -2.50 10.46 -3.75
CA ALA A 19 -1.36 10.97 -4.48
C ALA A 19 -1.41 12.51 -4.60
N GLU A 20 -2.58 13.08 -4.84
CA GLU A 20 -2.80 14.53 -4.86
C GLU A 20 -2.46 15.18 -3.50
N LYS A 21 -2.87 14.55 -2.39
CA LYS A 21 -2.52 15.02 -1.04
C LYS A 21 -1.04 14.89 -0.73
N ILE A 22 -0.39 13.79 -1.18
CA ILE A 22 1.05 13.60 -1.05
C ILE A 22 1.78 14.71 -1.81
N CYS A 23 1.41 14.95 -3.06
CA CYS A 23 2.03 15.99 -3.88
C CYS A 23 1.84 17.39 -3.28
N ALA A 24 0.65 17.69 -2.76
CA ALA A 24 0.39 18.96 -2.06
C ALA A 24 1.29 19.10 -0.82
N SER A 25 1.47 18.06 -0.03
CA SER A 25 2.34 18.06 1.16
C SER A 25 3.83 18.22 0.79
N LEU A 26 4.25 17.66 -0.34
CA LEU A 26 5.62 17.74 -0.85
C LEU A 26 5.88 19.00 -1.69
N ASN A 27 4.86 19.83 -1.89
CA ASN A 27 4.92 21.00 -2.77
C ASN A 27 5.45 20.68 -4.18
N CYS A 28 4.97 19.57 -4.76
CA CYS A 28 5.31 19.15 -6.11
C CYS A 28 4.03 18.85 -6.92
N PRO A 29 4.08 18.96 -8.25
CA PRO A 29 2.95 18.58 -9.10
C PRO A 29 2.78 17.06 -9.15
N LEU A 30 1.53 16.60 -9.29
CA LEU A 30 1.24 15.23 -9.69
C LEU A 30 1.50 15.09 -11.18
N GLY A 31 2.29 14.09 -11.57
CA GLY A 31 2.62 13.82 -12.96
C GLY A 31 1.40 13.36 -13.78
N ASN A 32 1.45 13.59 -15.06
CA ASN A 32 0.36 13.25 -15.98
C ASN A 32 0.52 11.83 -16.52
N LEU A 33 -0.36 10.94 -16.05
CA LEU A 33 -0.45 9.55 -16.47
C LEU A 33 -1.89 9.29 -16.94
N VAL A 34 -2.03 8.68 -18.12
CA VAL A 34 -3.31 8.35 -18.72
C VAL A 34 -3.50 6.84 -18.73
N VAL A 35 -4.68 6.40 -18.28
CA VAL A 35 -5.14 5.02 -18.37
C VAL A 35 -6.27 4.96 -19.39
N THR A 36 -6.00 4.36 -20.54
CA THR A 36 -6.98 4.20 -21.61
C THR A 36 -7.63 2.82 -21.52
N ARG A 37 -8.96 2.78 -21.39
CA ARG A 37 -9.71 1.51 -21.40
C ARG A 37 -10.23 1.22 -22.78
N PHE A 38 -10.08 -0.04 -23.21
CA PHE A 38 -10.60 -0.55 -24.48
C PHE A 38 -11.99 -1.16 -24.30
N SER A 39 -12.68 -1.36 -25.44
CA SER A 39 -14.07 -1.87 -25.44
C SER A 39 -14.23 -3.31 -24.95
N ASP A 40 -13.17 -4.09 -25.02
CA ASP A 40 -13.07 -5.47 -24.53
C ASP A 40 -12.75 -5.57 -23.03
N GLY A 41 -12.47 -4.44 -22.38
CA GLY A 41 -12.14 -4.34 -20.97
C GLY A 41 -10.65 -4.29 -20.66
N GLU A 42 -9.77 -4.50 -21.63
CA GLU A 42 -8.34 -4.25 -21.46
C GLU A 42 -8.05 -2.76 -21.24
N PHE A 43 -6.85 -2.45 -20.77
CA PHE A 43 -6.43 -1.07 -20.62
C PHE A 43 -4.91 -0.92 -20.81
N ALA A 44 -4.51 0.26 -21.22
CA ALA A 44 -3.12 0.66 -21.41
C ALA A 44 -2.79 1.86 -20.53
N VAL A 45 -1.50 2.01 -20.22
CA VAL A 45 -0.97 3.12 -19.42
C VAL A 45 0.03 3.91 -20.24
N SER A 46 -0.07 5.23 -20.21
CA SER A 46 0.84 6.16 -20.91
C SER A 46 1.27 7.28 -19.97
N TYR A 47 2.58 7.56 -19.93
CA TYR A 47 3.13 8.77 -19.33
C TYR A 47 3.13 9.89 -20.35
N GLU A 48 2.47 11.00 -20.03
CA GLU A 48 2.34 12.16 -20.96
C GLU A 48 3.50 13.17 -20.81
N GLU A 49 4.55 12.79 -20.08
CA GLU A 49 5.76 13.58 -19.87
C GLU A 49 7.00 12.69 -19.83
N SER A 50 8.18 13.28 -20.05
CA SER A 50 9.43 12.52 -20.01
C SER A 50 9.83 12.19 -18.58
N ILE A 51 9.98 10.90 -18.32
CA ILE A 51 10.43 10.35 -17.03
C ILE A 51 11.86 9.78 -17.10
N ARG A 52 12.54 9.96 -18.24
CA ARG A 52 13.89 9.42 -18.47
C ARG A 52 14.87 9.95 -17.43
N GLY A 53 15.58 9.03 -16.78
CA GLY A 53 16.60 9.34 -15.79
C GLY A 53 16.08 9.94 -14.47
N ARG A 54 14.76 9.90 -14.24
CA ARG A 54 14.12 10.42 -13.03
C ARG A 54 13.79 9.28 -12.06
N ASP A 55 13.70 9.58 -10.78
CA ASP A 55 13.09 8.70 -9.78
C ASP A 55 11.58 8.85 -9.87
N VAL A 56 10.88 7.74 -10.03
CA VAL A 56 9.43 7.70 -10.30
C VAL A 56 8.73 7.00 -9.15
N PHE A 57 7.84 7.73 -8.46
CA PHE A 57 6.98 7.20 -7.41
C PHE A 57 5.60 6.90 -7.98
N LEU A 58 5.18 5.65 -7.91
CA LEU A 58 3.92 5.15 -8.44
C LEU A 58 2.95 4.86 -7.30
N VAL A 59 1.97 5.73 -7.08
CA VAL A 59 0.99 5.60 -5.98
C VAL A 59 -0.22 4.83 -6.48
N GLN A 60 -0.37 3.58 -6.02
CA GLN A 60 -1.49 2.71 -6.41
C GLN A 60 -1.74 1.64 -5.36
N SER A 61 -2.90 1.66 -4.72
CA SER A 61 -3.35 0.55 -3.86
C SER A 61 -3.84 -0.62 -4.70
N THR A 62 -3.56 -1.84 -4.23
CA THR A 62 -3.92 -3.08 -4.94
C THR A 62 -5.07 -3.83 -4.27
N PHE A 63 -6.04 -3.09 -3.68
CA PHE A 63 -7.27 -3.72 -3.19
C PHE A 63 -8.09 -4.31 -4.36
N PRO A 64 -9.00 -5.26 -4.11
CA PRO A 64 -9.86 -5.79 -5.16
C PRO A 64 -10.68 -4.67 -5.85
N ASN A 65 -10.78 -4.68 -7.19
CA ASN A 65 -10.57 -5.81 -8.12
C ASN A 65 -9.09 -6.00 -8.53
N SER A 66 -8.80 -7.03 -9.33
CA SER A 66 -7.43 -7.36 -9.80
C SER A 66 -6.87 -6.32 -10.75
N ASP A 67 -7.70 -5.50 -11.39
CA ASP A 67 -7.29 -4.44 -12.31
C ASP A 67 -6.33 -3.45 -11.63
N ASN A 68 -6.54 -3.16 -10.35
CA ASN A 68 -5.65 -2.26 -9.61
C ASN A 68 -4.21 -2.77 -9.54
N LEU A 69 -4.02 -4.09 -9.42
CA LEU A 69 -2.69 -4.71 -9.48
C LEU A 69 -2.16 -4.69 -10.91
N MET A 70 -2.98 -5.07 -11.89
CA MET A 70 -2.56 -5.08 -13.30
C MET A 70 -2.18 -3.67 -13.78
N GLU A 71 -2.94 -2.65 -13.38
CA GLU A 71 -2.63 -1.25 -13.67
C GLU A 71 -1.26 -0.87 -13.11
N LEU A 72 -0.97 -1.22 -11.84
CA LEU A 72 0.34 -0.97 -11.26
C LEU A 72 1.47 -1.68 -12.03
N LEU A 73 1.27 -2.93 -12.44
CA LEU A 73 2.27 -3.68 -13.23
C LEU A 73 2.54 -3.01 -14.58
N LEU A 74 1.50 -2.53 -15.26
CA LEU A 74 1.63 -1.79 -16.52
C LEU A 74 2.32 -0.43 -16.31
N MET A 75 2.03 0.29 -15.21
CA MET A 75 2.73 1.51 -14.85
C MET A 75 4.23 1.26 -14.66
N ILE A 76 4.61 0.18 -13.98
CA ILE A 76 6.01 -0.19 -13.74
C ILE A 76 6.70 -0.54 -15.05
N ASP A 77 6.10 -1.39 -15.90
CA ASP A 77 6.68 -1.78 -17.18
C ASP A 77 6.87 -0.56 -18.11
N ALA A 78 5.87 0.32 -18.20
CA ALA A 78 5.97 1.54 -18.98
C ALA A 78 7.07 2.47 -18.45
N ALA A 79 7.23 2.63 -17.12
CA ALA A 79 8.30 3.41 -16.51
C ALA A 79 9.68 2.86 -16.84
N LYS A 80 9.85 1.53 -16.75
CA LYS A 80 11.08 0.82 -17.11
C LYS A 80 11.45 1.05 -18.58
N ARG A 81 10.48 0.89 -19.47
CA ARG A 81 10.68 1.13 -20.92
C ARG A 81 10.98 2.59 -21.26
N ALA A 82 10.43 3.52 -20.49
CA ALA A 82 10.72 4.95 -20.61
C ALA A 82 12.06 5.36 -19.98
N SER A 83 12.85 4.39 -19.47
CA SER A 83 14.18 4.59 -18.85
C SER A 83 14.13 5.47 -17.60
N ALA A 84 13.14 5.29 -16.73
CA ALA A 84 13.18 5.82 -15.38
C ALA A 84 14.48 5.36 -14.68
N ARG A 85 15.04 6.17 -13.77
CA ARG A 85 16.25 5.83 -13.03
C ARG A 85 15.96 4.81 -11.94
N ASN A 86 14.97 5.11 -11.11
CA ASN A 86 14.45 4.22 -10.08
C ASN A 86 12.91 4.24 -10.13
N ILE A 87 12.30 3.10 -9.89
CA ILE A 87 10.84 2.92 -9.85
C ILE A 87 10.43 2.51 -8.45
N ILE A 88 9.78 3.41 -7.74
CA ILE A 88 9.34 3.21 -6.36
C ILE A 88 7.82 2.98 -6.36
N ALA A 89 7.38 1.76 -6.05
CA ALA A 89 5.98 1.46 -5.88
C ALA A 89 5.51 1.92 -4.50
N VAL A 90 4.56 2.84 -4.45
CA VAL A 90 3.89 3.29 -3.23
C VAL A 90 2.52 2.64 -3.18
N VAL A 91 2.42 1.59 -2.38
CA VAL A 91 1.23 0.73 -2.29
C VAL A 91 0.62 0.84 -0.89
N PRO A 92 -0.22 1.86 -0.62
CA PRO A 92 -0.78 2.09 0.72
C PRO A 92 -1.59 0.90 1.23
N TYR A 93 -2.33 0.22 0.35
CA TYR A 93 -2.99 -1.04 0.64
C TYR A 93 -2.41 -2.14 -0.25
N PHE A 94 -1.69 -3.08 0.35
CA PHE A 94 -1.14 -4.25 -0.33
C PHE A 94 -2.17 -5.38 -0.36
N GLY A 95 -2.76 -5.63 -1.51
CA GLY A 95 -3.74 -6.70 -1.72
C GLY A 95 -3.13 -8.09 -1.58
N TRP A 96 -3.99 -9.10 -1.38
CA TRP A 96 -3.62 -10.51 -1.15
C TRP A 96 -2.73 -10.76 0.07
N ALA A 97 -2.40 -9.76 0.87
CA ALA A 97 -1.55 -9.87 2.06
C ALA A 97 -2.05 -10.90 3.07
N ARG A 98 -3.36 -11.19 3.12
CA ARG A 98 -3.95 -12.24 3.99
C ARG A 98 -3.54 -13.66 3.61
N GLN A 99 -3.00 -13.85 2.40
CA GLN A 99 -2.49 -15.14 1.90
C GLN A 99 -0.96 -15.18 2.04
N ASP A 100 -0.45 -14.92 3.24
CA ASP A 100 0.98 -14.86 3.56
C ASP A 100 1.62 -16.22 3.87
N ARG A 101 0.79 -17.26 4.05
CA ARG A 101 1.21 -18.63 4.37
C ARG A 101 0.18 -19.65 3.89
N LYS A 102 0.60 -20.90 3.85
CA LYS A 102 -0.33 -22.01 3.63
C LYS A 102 -1.09 -22.30 4.91
N ASP A 103 -2.39 -22.09 4.93
CA ASP A 103 -3.30 -22.45 6.02
C ASP A 103 -3.87 -23.88 5.87
N LYS A 104 -3.76 -24.45 4.66
CA LYS A 104 -4.17 -25.82 4.32
C LYS A 104 -3.36 -26.33 3.13
N PRO A 105 -3.42 -27.66 2.82
CA PRO A 105 -2.76 -28.21 1.66
C PRO A 105 -3.27 -27.63 0.33
N ARG A 106 -2.40 -27.52 -0.66
CA ARG A 106 -2.74 -27.17 -2.06
C ARG A 106 -3.33 -25.77 -2.25
N VAL A 107 -2.90 -24.82 -1.45
CA VAL A 107 -3.24 -23.38 -1.60
C VAL A 107 -2.04 -22.56 -2.04
N SER A 108 -2.31 -21.40 -2.63
CA SER A 108 -1.31 -20.40 -2.97
C SER A 108 -0.77 -19.67 -1.74
N ILE A 109 0.37 -19.01 -1.91
CA ILE A 109 0.83 -17.92 -1.05
C ILE A 109 0.70 -16.64 -1.90
N GLY A 110 -0.50 -16.07 -1.91
CA GLY A 110 -0.83 -14.94 -2.80
C GLY A 110 0.03 -13.71 -2.55
N ALA A 111 0.40 -13.44 -1.30
CA ALA A 111 1.30 -12.34 -0.97
C ALA A 111 2.68 -12.49 -1.62
N LYS A 112 3.24 -13.72 -1.66
CA LYS A 112 4.51 -13.99 -2.33
C LYS A 112 4.39 -13.84 -3.85
N LEU A 113 3.31 -14.36 -4.44
CA LEU A 113 3.07 -14.22 -5.87
C LEU A 113 3.02 -12.74 -6.29
N VAL A 114 2.28 -11.90 -5.55
CA VAL A 114 2.20 -10.46 -5.85
C VAL A 114 3.55 -9.77 -5.67
N ALA A 115 4.31 -10.13 -4.63
CA ALA A 115 5.67 -9.61 -4.42
C ALA A 115 6.60 -9.95 -5.60
N ASP A 116 6.54 -11.20 -6.09
CA ASP A 116 7.33 -11.64 -7.24
C ASP A 116 6.93 -10.89 -8.52
N LEU A 117 5.63 -10.72 -8.77
CA LEU A 117 5.15 -9.99 -9.94
C LEU A 117 5.66 -8.54 -9.94
N LEU A 118 5.60 -7.84 -8.81
CA LEU A 118 6.10 -6.47 -8.69
C LEU A 118 7.63 -6.41 -8.88
N SER A 119 8.36 -7.33 -8.29
CA SER A 119 9.83 -7.42 -8.42
C SER A 119 10.25 -7.69 -9.87
N VAL A 120 9.60 -8.65 -10.53
CA VAL A 120 9.87 -9.00 -11.94
C VAL A 120 9.47 -7.88 -12.89
N ALA A 121 8.35 -7.18 -12.63
CA ALA A 121 7.96 -6.00 -13.40
C ALA A 121 9.05 -4.91 -13.36
N GLY A 122 9.78 -4.80 -12.26
CA GLY A 122 11.00 -3.99 -12.18
C GLY A 122 10.93 -2.81 -11.23
N ILE A 123 10.29 -2.97 -10.07
CA ILE A 123 10.43 -1.98 -8.99
C ILE A 123 11.82 -2.07 -8.36
N ASP A 124 12.34 -0.92 -7.93
CA ASP A 124 13.58 -0.82 -7.17
C ASP A 124 13.33 -0.73 -5.66
N ARG A 125 12.11 -0.36 -5.24
CA ARG A 125 11.69 -0.22 -3.85
C ARG A 125 10.17 -0.30 -3.73
N LEU A 126 9.70 -0.85 -2.61
CA LEU A 126 8.29 -0.80 -2.21
C LEU A 126 8.15 0.11 -0.97
N ILE A 127 7.16 0.99 -0.98
CA ILE A 127 6.66 1.69 0.21
C ILE A 127 5.23 1.22 0.45
N THR A 128 4.94 0.70 1.63
CA THR A 128 3.61 0.19 1.97
C THR A 128 3.23 0.51 3.41
N MET A 129 1.96 0.34 3.76
CA MET A 129 1.47 0.66 5.10
C MET A 129 0.70 -0.52 5.70
N ASP A 130 0.91 -0.79 6.99
CA ASP A 130 0.16 -1.76 7.79
C ASP A 130 -0.04 -3.13 7.10
N LEU A 131 1.03 -3.75 6.66
CA LEU A 131 0.98 -5.11 6.11
C LEU A 131 0.23 -6.05 7.07
N HIS A 132 -0.49 -7.01 6.50
CA HIS A 132 -1.21 -8.03 7.28
C HIS A 132 -0.30 -8.78 8.24
N ALA A 133 0.94 -9.02 7.82
CA ALA A 133 2.00 -9.64 8.61
C ALA A 133 3.34 -9.01 8.24
N ASP A 134 4.14 -8.63 9.25
CA ASP A 134 5.41 -7.91 9.06
C ASP A 134 6.41 -8.71 8.21
N GLN A 135 6.39 -10.03 8.28
CA GLN A 135 7.29 -10.93 7.53
C GLN A 135 7.07 -10.89 6.01
N ILE A 136 5.96 -10.33 5.51
CA ILE A 136 5.73 -10.15 4.06
C ILE A 136 6.83 -9.30 3.42
N GLN A 137 7.48 -8.42 4.19
CA GLN A 137 8.66 -7.67 3.74
C GLN A 137 9.76 -8.59 3.18
N GLY A 138 9.93 -9.76 3.76
CA GLY A 138 10.90 -10.77 3.32
C GLY A 138 10.50 -11.52 2.04
N PHE A 139 9.35 -11.24 1.45
CA PHE A 139 8.94 -11.84 0.17
C PHE A 139 9.46 -11.07 -1.04
N PHE A 140 9.96 -9.86 -0.82
CA PHE A 140 10.52 -9.00 -1.86
C PHE A 140 12.03 -9.15 -1.95
N ASP A 141 12.56 -9.11 -3.16
CA ASP A 141 14.01 -9.05 -3.44
C ASP A 141 14.52 -7.60 -3.50
N VAL A 142 13.65 -6.63 -3.26
CA VAL A 142 13.96 -5.20 -3.21
C VAL A 142 13.69 -4.65 -1.80
N PRO A 143 14.29 -3.51 -1.43
CA PRO A 143 14.00 -2.85 -0.16
C PRO A 143 12.52 -2.53 0.02
N VAL A 144 12.00 -2.74 1.23
CA VAL A 144 10.62 -2.45 1.61
C VAL A 144 10.60 -1.48 2.78
N ASP A 145 9.95 -0.33 2.59
CA ASP A 145 9.64 0.60 3.66
C ASP A 145 8.21 0.32 4.16
N HIS A 146 8.13 -0.41 5.27
CA HIS A 146 6.86 -0.72 5.91
C HIS A 146 6.49 0.36 6.92
N LEU A 147 5.57 1.23 6.55
CA LEU A 147 5.04 2.29 7.39
C LEU A 147 3.91 1.79 8.29
N TYR A 148 3.77 2.42 9.45
CA TYR A 148 2.67 2.13 10.38
C TYR A 148 1.75 3.35 10.51
N ALA A 149 0.46 3.17 10.29
CA ALA A 149 -0.55 4.22 10.46
C ALA A 149 -0.63 4.72 11.92
N SER A 150 -0.11 3.95 12.87
CA SER A 150 0.01 4.38 14.27
C SER A 150 0.77 5.71 14.42
N GLY A 151 1.76 5.97 13.55
CA GLY A 151 2.51 7.24 13.57
C GLY A 151 1.64 8.48 13.29
N VAL A 152 0.51 8.30 12.62
CA VAL A 152 -0.47 9.37 12.33
C VAL A 152 -1.66 9.30 13.30
N ILE A 153 -2.17 8.10 13.56
CA ILE A 153 -3.39 7.90 14.36
C ILE A 153 -3.16 8.25 15.83
N LEU A 154 -2.00 7.89 16.40
CA LEU A 154 -1.74 8.14 17.82
C LEU A 154 -1.67 9.63 18.17
N PRO A 155 -0.91 10.48 17.45
CA PRO A 155 -0.94 11.92 17.70
C PRO A 155 -2.34 12.54 17.51
N TYR A 156 -3.10 12.07 16.53
CA TYR A 156 -4.47 12.50 16.32
C TYR A 156 -5.37 12.17 17.53
N LEU A 157 -5.32 10.93 18.03
CA LEU A 157 -6.10 10.53 19.21
C LEU A 157 -5.71 11.30 20.46
N GLN A 158 -4.42 11.59 20.67
CA GLN A 158 -3.97 12.44 21.77
C GLN A 158 -4.54 13.85 21.67
N GLY A 159 -4.59 14.42 20.48
CA GLY A 159 -5.15 15.76 20.23
C GLY A 159 -6.65 15.88 20.50
N LEU A 160 -7.39 14.76 20.56
CA LEU A 160 -8.82 14.76 20.89
C LEU A 160 -9.09 14.95 22.38
N HIS A 161 -8.10 14.81 23.26
CA HIS A 161 -8.21 14.95 24.72
C HIS A 161 -9.39 14.17 25.34
N LEU A 162 -9.62 12.94 24.85
CA LEU A 162 -10.73 12.09 25.30
C LEU A 162 -10.54 11.68 26.76
N LYS A 163 -11.61 11.80 27.57
CA LYS A 163 -11.66 11.33 28.94
C LYS A 163 -12.08 9.85 28.95
N ASP A 164 -11.59 9.09 29.94
CA ASP A 164 -11.98 7.71 30.21
C ASP A 164 -11.87 6.79 28.97
N MET A 165 -10.81 7.04 28.16
CA MET A 165 -10.57 6.31 26.90
C MET A 165 -10.15 4.86 27.19
N VAL A 166 -10.65 3.92 26.37
CA VAL A 166 -10.28 2.51 26.36
C VAL A 166 -9.97 2.10 24.91
N ILE A 167 -8.91 1.35 24.71
CA ILE A 167 -8.63 0.72 23.41
C ILE A 167 -9.24 -0.67 23.40
N ALA A 168 -10.03 -0.99 22.38
CA ALA A 168 -10.60 -2.31 22.19
C ALA A 168 -10.05 -2.98 20.94
N SER A 169 -9.65 -4.25 21.05
CA SER A 169 -9.34 -5.10 19.90
C SER A 169 -10.55 -5.93 19.53
N PRO A 170 -11.01 -5.95 18.27
CA PRO A 170 -12.20 -6.71 17.85
C PRO A 170 -11.96 -8.23 17.82
N ASP A 171 -10.69 -8.67 17.88
CA ASP A 171 -10.30 -10.07 17.92
C ASP A 171 -8.87 -10.23 18.46
N VAL A 172 -8.46 -11.47 18.70
CA VAL A 172 -7.12 -11.81 19.19
C VAL A 172 -6.03 -11.44 18.18
N GLY A 173 -6.32 -11.49 16.86
CA GLY A 173 -5.37 -11.14 15.81
C GLY A 173 -4.93 -9.67 15.85
N GLY A 174 -5.82 -8.77 16.27
CA GLY A 174 -5.54 -7.34 16.45
C GLY A 174 -4.88 -6.97 17.77
N SER A 175 -4.73 -7.91 18.71
CA SER A 175 -4.32 -7.64 20.09
C SER A 175 -2.96 -6.95 20.23
N LYS A 176 -1.96 -7.36 19.42
CA LYS A 176 -0.61 -6.77 19.43
C LYS A 176 -0.67 -5.28 19.08
N ARG A 177 -1.40 -4.94 18.01
CA ARG A 177 -1.59 -3.55 17.56
C ARG A 177 -2.35 -2.72 18.59
N ALA A 178 -3.48 -3.24 19.08
CA ALA A 178 -4.29 -2.58 20.12
C ALA A 178 -3.50 -2.34 21.41
N ASN A 179 -2.66 -3.30 21.82
CA ASN A 179 -1.79 -3.15 23.00
C ASN A 179 -0.74 -2.02 22.78
N THR A 180 -0.19 -1.87 21.58
CA THR A 180 0.72 -0.77 21.27
C THR A 180 0.02 0.58 21.45
N TYR A 181 -1.21 0.71 20.94
CA TYR A 181 -2.03 1.91 21.10
C TYR A 181 -2.36 2.18 22.58
N ALA A 182 -2.84 1.17 23.32
CA ALA A 182 -3.17 1.30 24.73
C ALA A 182 -1.98 1.76 25.56
N LYS A 183 -0.80 1.15 25.34
CA LYS A 183 0.44 1.54 26.03
C LYS A 183 0.86 2.97 25.72
N TYR A 184 0.80 3.38 24.43
CA TYR A 184 1.19 4.72 24.03
C TYR A 184 0.27 5.81 24.61
N LEU A 185 -1.04 5.51 24.68
CA LEU A 185 -2.06 6.43 25.16
C LEU A 185 -2.28 6.35 26.67
N GLY A 186 -1.63 5.41 27.36
CA GLY A 186 -1.74 5.24 28.82
C GLY A 186 -3.14 4.82 29.28
N CYS A 187 -3.87 4.03 28.45
CA CYS A 187 -5.25 3.64 28.75
C CYS A 187 -5.44 2.10 28.77
N PRO A 188 -6.54 1.59 29.37
CA PRO A 188 -6.85 0.17 29.42
C PRO A 188 -7.03 -0.44 28.02
N LEU A 189 -6.72 -1.76 27.92
CA LEU A 189 -6.97 -2.58 26.73
C LEU A 189 -8.10 -3.57 27.02
N VAL A 190 -9.07 -3.66 26.13
CA VAL A 190 -10.13 -4.67 26.11
C VAL A 190 -9.95 -5.55 24.86
N LEU A 191 -10.01 -6.86 25.06
CA LEU A 191 -9.98 -7.84 23.98
C LEU A 191 -11.38 -8.44 23.80
N CYS A 192 -11.94 -8.30 22.60
CA CYS A 192 -13.18 -8.95 22.23
C CYS A 192 -12.88 -10.37 21.72
N ASN A 193 -13.67 -11.33 22.16
CA ASN A 193 -13.60 -12.68 21.60
C ASN A 193 -14.49 -12.77 20.37
N LYS A 194 -13.94 -13.25 19.26
CA LYS A 194 -14.64 -13.40 18.00
C LYS A 194 -14.72 -14.88 17.65
N THR A 195 -15.90 -15.43 17.74
CA THR A 195 -16.17 -16.81 17.32
C THR A 195 -16.71 -16.81 15.89
N ARG A 196 -16.25 -17.73 15.05
CA ARG A 196 -16.74 -17.91 13.68
C ARG A 196 -17.21 -19.35 13.50
N ALA A 197 -18.52 -19.54 13.32
CA ALA A 197 -19.08 -20.86 13.01
C ALA A 197 -18.76 -21.30 11.56
N ARG A 198 -18.59 -20.36 10.64
CA ARG A 198 -18.20 -20.58 9.24
C ARG A 198 -17.36 -19.41 8.73
N ALA A 199 -16.61 -19.60 7.62
CA ALA A 199 -15.88 -18.53 6.97
C ALA A 199 -16.85 -17.40 6.57
N ASN A 200 -16.47 -16.14 6.87
CA ASN A 200 -17.24 -14.91 6.63
C ASN A 200 -18.56 -14.75 7.42
N VAL A 201 -18.86 -15.61 8.39
CA VAL A 201 -19.98 -15.45 9.33
C VAL A 201 -19.41 -15.14 10.71
N VAL A 202 -19.81 -14.02 11.31
CA VAL A 202 -19.42 -13.60 12.66
C VAL A 202 -20.65 -13.73 13.56
N SER A 203 -20.48 -14.40 14.66
CA SER A 203 -21.45 -14.45 15.78
C SER A 203 -20.97 -13.56 16.91
#